data_d8949af5cce181c92f89b1b1290c3800
#
_entry.id   d8949af5cce181c92f89b1b1290c3800
#
_cell.length_a   1.000
_cell.length_b   1.000
_cell.length_c   1.000
_cell.angle_alpha   90.00
_cell.angle_beta   90.00
_cell.angle_gamma   90.00
#
_symmetry.space_group_name_H-M   'P 1'
#
loop_
_entity.id
_entity.type
_entity.pdbx_description
1 polymer ?
#
loop_
_entity_poly.entity_id
_entity_poly.type
_entity_poly.pdbx_seq_one_letter_code
_entity_poly.pdbx_strand_id
1 'polypeptide(L)'
;SRCVFFVFILVLLLALKKTGLNASDPRLKDCMDKLQRSVTESFHDVMMDRELFHKCVGGNIVLLIQAFRKKFIIPEFDSFVTKIDQIYDTVQKNHDGHVAVYIPHLAKFSPDLWGVSLCTVDGQRHSVGESKQPFCLQSCVKPLEYAVAIHEAGTEKVHRYVGMEPSGLKFNKLYLDEEDKPHNPMVNAGAIVISSLIKVSRKTVMDFIKKMAGQEYVGFSNATFQSEKETGDRNFAIGYYLKEKKCFPRGAEMIDALDFYFQLCSIEVTCESGSVMAATLAHGGICPITGERVLSAEAVRNTLSLMHSCGMYDFSGQMAFHVGLPAKSGVSGAVLLVVPNVMGVMCWSPPLDKVGNSVRGIHFCQVTLPALFPGVINDKMTELRNKSVVNLMFAAYSGDVSALRRFALSSMDMELKDYDSRTALHVAAAEGHVDVVRFLTDTCKVNPFVKDRWSSIPLDDALQFGHGAVVNVLQEYQVACQEQDRLPVAEIIPIPPKLETVEGMV
;
A
#
# COMPACT_ATOMS: atom_id res chain seq x y z
N SER A 1 46.03 3.80 -16.02
CA SER A 1 44.83 3.21 -16.69
C SER A 1 43.98 2.40 -15.73
N ARG A 2 44.51 1.51 -14.88
CA ARG A 2 43.76 0.79 -13.84
C ARG A 2 42.99 1.75 -12.92
N CYS A 3 43.58 2.88 -12.57
CA CYS A 3 42.95 3.92 -11.76
C CYS A 3 41.73 4.53 -12.50
N VAL A 4 41.80 4.76 -13.79
CA VAL A 4 40.71 5.36 -14.58
C VAL A 4 39.51 4.41 -14.68
N PHE A 5 39.77 3.12 -14.88
CA PHE A 5 38.73 2.08 -14.94
C PHE A 5 38.01 1.92 -13.60
N PHE A 6 38.79 1.90 -12.49
CA PHE A 6 38.25 1.83 -11.13
C PHE A 6 37.43 3.08 -10.78
N VAL A 7 37.88 4.26 -11.18
CA VAL A 7 37.15 5.52 -11.00
C VAL A 7 35.82 5.49 -11.77
N PHE A 8 35.83 4.98 -13.02
CA PHE A 8 34.62 4.85 -13.80
C PHE A 8 33.58 3.94 -13.13
N ILE A 9 33.99 2.74 -12.67
CA ILE A 9 33.08 1.83 -11.94
C ILE A 9 32.56 2.47 -10.67
N LEU A 10 33.42 3.14 -9.90
CA LEU A 10 33.02 3.83 -8.69
C LEU A 10 31.97 4.93 -8.97
N VAL A 11 32.19 5.72 -10.02
CA VAL A 11 31.23 6.75 -10.46
C VAL A 11 29.90 6.12 -10.88
N LEU A 12 29.94 5.01 -11.65
CA LEU A 12 28.76 4.28 -12.04
C LEU A 12 27.97 3.76 -10.83
N LEU A 13 28.67 3.14 -9.85
CA LEU A 13 28.06 2.61 -8.63
C LEU A 13 27.46 3.72 -7.76
N LEU A 14 28.15 4.85 -7.62
CA LEU A 14 27.64 6.03 -6.91
C LEU A 14 26.42 6.61 -7.60
N ALA A 15 26.45 6.69 -8.93
CA ALA A 15 25.31 7.17 -9.71
C ALA A 15 24.10 6.22 -9.56
N LEU A 16 24.30 4.90 -9.61
CA LEU A 16 23.26 3.90 -9.37
C LEU A 16 22.67 4.02 -7.96
N LYS A 17 23.54 4.14 -6.94
CA LYS A 17 23.09 4.32 -5.55
C LYS A 17 22.18 5.53 -5.39
N LYS A 18 22.46 6.63 -6.06
CA LYS A 18 21.61 7.84 -6.05
C LYS A 18 20.23 7.61 -6.67
N THR A 19 20.10 6.62 -7.55
CA THR A 19 18.80 6.22 -8.11
C THR A 19 18.05 5.19 -7.27
N GLY A 20 18.63 4.72 -6.17
CA GLY A 20 18.07 3.67 -5.31
C GLY A 20 18.42 2.24 -5.72
N LEU A 21 19.23 2.03 -6.75
CA LEU A 21 19.74 0.71 -7.12
C LEU A 21 21.03 0.39 -6.36
N ASN A 22 21.00 -0.69 -5.59
CA ASN A 22 22.19 -1.19 -4.92
C ASN A 22 23.07 -1.99 -5.90
N ALA A 23 24.39 -1.94 -5.71
CA ALA A 23 25.33 -2.78 -6.49
C ALA A 23 25.08 -4.28 -6.33
N SER A 24 24.52 -4.68 -5.18
CA SER A 24 24.11 -6.06 -4.86
C SER A 24 22.72 -6.45 -5.38
N ASP A 25 22.06 -5.56 -6.13
CA ASP A 25 20.73 -5.86 -6.69
C ASP A 25 20.82 -7.09 -7.61
N PRO A 26 20.04 -8.15 -7.38
CA PRO A 26 20.08 -9.37 -8.19
C PRO A 26 19.87 -9.12 -9.68
N ARG A 27 19.10 -8.09 -10.03
CA ARG A 27 18.84 -7.68 -11.41
C ARG A 27 20.08 -7.13 -12.10
N LEU A 28 21.06 -6.59 -11.36
CA LEU A 28 22.32 -6.09 -11.86
C LEU A 28 23.45 -7.12 -11.84
N LYS A 29 23.22 -8.32 -11.31
CA LYS A 29 24.26 -9.34 -11.08
C LYS A 29 25.11 -9.61 -12.32
N ASP A 30 24.49 -9.87 -13.47
CA ASP A 30 25.21 -10.16 -14.73
C ASP A 30 26.10 -8.99 -15.15
N CYS A 31 25.61 -7.76 -15.02
CA CYS A 31 26.37 -6.55 -15.30
C CYS A 31 27.57 -6.40 -14.34
N MET A 32 27.33 -6.59 -13.04
CA MET A 32 28.38 -6.47 -12.02
C MET A 32 29.45 -7.56 -12.15
N ASP A 33 29.04 -8.80 -12.42
CA ASP A 33 29.95 -9.92 -12.65
C ASP A 33 30.85 -9.67 -13.90
N LYS A 34 30.28 -9.15 -14.97
CA LYS A 34 31.03 -8.81 -16.20
C LYS A 34 32.01 -7.65 -15.94
N LEU A 35 31.58 -6.60 -15.26
CA LEU A 35 32.43 -5.47 -14.87
C LEU A 35 33.61 -5.95 -14.00
N GLN A 36 33.34 -6.80 -13.00
CA GLN A 36 34.36 -7.33 -12.10
C GLN A 36 35.36 -8.22 -12.83
N ARG A 37 34.91 -9.10 -13.74
CA ARG A 37 35.79 -9.93 -14.56
C ARG A 37 36.68 -9.07 -15.47
N SER A 38 36.13 -8.05 -16.12
CA SER A 38 36.88 -7.12 -16.96
C SER A 38 37.99 -6.40 -16.17
N VAL A 39 37.78 -6.12 -14.88
CA VAL A 39 38.82 -5.56 -13.98
C VAL A 39 39.92 -6.58 -13.69
N THR A 40 39.52 -7.87 -13.46
CA THR A 40 40.48 -8.91 -13.01
C THR A 40 41.31 -9.44 -14.18
N GLU A 41 40.73 -9.57 -15.36
CA GLU A 41 41.37 -10.09 -16.57
C GLU A 41 42.26 -9.08 -17.27
N SER A 42 42.12 -7.79 -16.93
CA SER A 42 42.96 -6.72 -17.48
C SER A 42 44.36 -6.69 -16.82
N PHE A 43 45.22 -7.65 -17.19
CA PHE A 43 46.64 -7.64 -16.80
C PHE A 43 47.45 -6.51 -17.50
N HIS A 44 46.94 -5.94 -18.57
CA HIS A 44 47.50 -4.78 -19.29
C HIS A 44 46.42 -3.70 -19.46
N ASP A 45 46.84 -2.45 -19.43
CA ASP A 45 46.12 -1.17 -19.52
C ASP A 45 44.86 -1.14 -20.43
N VAL A 46 43.81 -1.88 -20.10
CA VAL A 46 42.56 -1.81 -20.84
C VAL A 46 41.74 -0.63 -20.32
N MET A 47 41.56 0.35 -21.16
CA MET A 47 40.61 1.44 -20.92
C MET A 47 39.19 0.93 -21.16
N MET A 48 38.21 1.35 -20.33
CA MET A 48 36.81 1.11 -20.60
C MET A 48 36.41 1.90 -21.86
N ASP A 49 36.45 1.24 -22.99
CA ASP A 49 35.91 1.81 -24.23
C ASP A 49 34.41 1.58 -24.35
N ARG A 50 33.80 2.14 -25.35
CA ARG A 50 32.36 2.06 -25.60
C ARG A 50 31.90 0.63 -25.85
N GLU A 51 32.70 -0.17 -26.52
CA GLU A 51 32.35 -1.55 -26.89
C GLU A 51 32.38 -2.47 -25.67
N LEU A 52 33.41 -2.40 -24.86
CA LEU A 52 33.52 -3.13 -23.60
C LEU A 52 32.40 -2.74 -22.61
N PHE A 53 32.12 -1.43 -22.51
CA PHE A 53 31.00 -0.96 -21.69
C PHE A 53 29.66 -1.54 -22.17
N HIS A 54 29.40 -1.45 -23.47
CA HIS A 54 28.17 -2.00 -24.06
C HIS A 54 28.03 -3.52 -23.80
N LYS A 55 29.13 -4.27 -23.90
CA LYS A 55 29.17 -5.71 -23.62
C LYS A 55 28.85 -6.00 -22.15
N CYS A 56 29.34 -5.17 -21.21
CA CYS A 56 29.07 -5.35 -19.79
C CYS A 56 27.63 -5.02 -19.40
N VAL A 57 27.06 -3.92 -19.94
CA VAL A 57 25.76 -3.41 -19.51
C VAL A 57 24.59 -3.83 -20.41
N GLY A 58 24.84 -4.43 -21.58
CA GLY A 58 23.83 -4.74 -22.59
C GLY A 58 22.64 -5.53 -22.07
N GLY A 59 22.88 -6.53 -21.21
CA GLY A 59 21.83 -7.36 -20.59
C GLY A 59 20.92 -6.58 -19.61
N ASN A 60 21.40 -5.45 -19.08
CA ASN A 60 20.70 -4.64 -18.08
C ASN A 60 20.33 -3.23 -18.59
N ILE A 61 20.48 -3.00 -19.89
CA ILE A 61 20.36 -1.66 -20.47
C ILE A 61 19.01 -0.99 -20.20
N VAL A 62 17.92 -1.74 -20.18
CA VAL A 62 16.57 -1.22 -19.91
C VAL A 62 16.48 -0.68 -18.48
N LEU A 63 16.95 -1.46 -17.48
CA LEU A 63 16.96 -1.06 -16.07
C LEU A 63 17.85 0.16 -15.86
N LEU A 64 19.03 0.19 -16.47
CA LEU A 64 19.97 1.31 -16.38
C LEU A 64 19.40 2.58 -17.02
N ILE A 65 18.71 2.46 -18.17
CA ILE A 65 18.04 3.60 -18.82
C ILE A 65 16.91 4.13 -17.93
N GLN A 66 16.12 3.27 -17.31
CA GLN A 66 15.07 3.69 -16.37
C GLN A 66 15.66 4.46 -15.19
N ALA A 67 16.75 3.94 -14.60
CA ALA A 67 17.45 4.58 -13.50
C ALA A 67 17.97 5.98 -13.87
N PHE A 68 18.81 6.06 -14.90
CA PHE A 68 19.47 7.33 -15.28
C PHE A 68 18.53 8.37 -15.90
N ARG A 69 17.40 7.94 -16.48
CA ARG A 69 16.36 8.85 -16.97
C ARG A 69 15.32 9.20 -15.90
N LYS A 70 15.55 8.84 -14.62
CA LYS A 70 14.66 9.11 -13.50
C LYS A 70 13.21 8.62 -13.75
N LYS A 71 13.08 7.45 -14.38
CA LYS A 71 11.77 6.85 -14.72
C LYS A 71 11.27 5.86 -13.68
N PHE A 72 11.93 5.77 -12.53
CA PHE A 72 11.45 5.01 -11.38
C PHE A 72 10.30 5.74 -10.69
N ILE A 73 9.55 5.00 -9.86
CA ILE A 73 8.38 5.50 -9.13
C ILE A 73 8.70 6.72 -8.27
N ILE A 74 9.96 6.83 -7.78
CA ILE A 74 10.47 8.01 -7.08
C ILE A 74 11.63 8.59 -7.92
N PRO A 75 11.37 9.57 -8.81
CA PRO A 75 12.39 10.12 -9.70
C PRO A 75 13.55 10.81 -8.99
N GLU A 76 13.25 11.60 -7.94
CA GLU A 76 14.24 12.33 -7.13
C GLU A 76 14.60 11.54 -5.86
N PHE A 77 15.06 10.29 -6.05
CA PHE A 77 15.29 9.35 -4.96
C PHE A 77 16.29 9.87 -3.92
N ASP A 78 17.36 10.53 -4.33
CA ASP A 78 18.39 11.10 -3.42
C ASP A 78 17.78 12.15 -2.46
N SER A 79 16.92 13.02 -2.97
CA SER A 79 16.19 14.00 -2.16
C SER A 79 15.16 13.33 -1.23
N PHE A 80 14.50 12.28 -1.73
CA PHE A 80 13.53 11.51 -0.96
C PHE A 80 14.18 10.81 0.23
N VAL A 81 15.31 10.11 0.03
CA VAL A 81 16.00 9.41 1.12
C VAL A 81 16.59 10.38 2.14
N THR A 82 17.05 11.55 1.72
CA THR A 82 17.49 12.61 2.64
C THR A 82 16.39 13.00 3.63
N LYS A 83 15.15 13.09 3.17
CA LYS A 83 14.00 13.35 4.06
C LYS A 83 13.70 12.16 4.97
N ILE A 84 13.82 10.92 4.47
CA ILE A 84 13.69 9.69 5.28
C ILE A 84 14.69 9.70 6.43
N ASP A 85 15.96 10.02 6.15
CA ASP A 85 17.01 10.07 7.16
C ASP A 85 16.74 11.16 8.20
N GLN A 86 16.28 12.34 7.81
CA GLN A 86 15.87 13.42 8.74
C GLN A 86 14.72 12.98 9.66
N ILE A 87 13.73 12.25 9.11
CA ILE A 87 12.61 11.72 9.89
C ILE A 87 13.12 10.63 10.83
N TYR A 88 14.00 9.74 10.37
CA TYR A 88 14.65 8.71 11.18
C TYR A 88 15.35 9.34 12.40
N ASP A 89 16.18 10.37 12.20
CA ASP A 89 16.89 11.09 13.26
C ASP A 89 15.95 11.78 14.26
N THR A 90 14.81 12.27 13.77
CA THR A 90 13.80 12.90 14.62
C THR A 90 13.09 11.86 15.49
N VAL A 91 12.70 10.74 14.90
CA VAL A 91 11.99 9.64 15.58
C VAL A 91 12.91 8.90 16.57
N GLN A 92 14.19 8.78 16.26
CA GLN A 92 15.20 8.15 17.14
C GLN A 92 15.25 8.77 18.55
N LYS A 93 14.91 10.06 18.67
CA LYS A 93 14.88 10.80 19.95
C LYS A 93 13.69 10.41 20.85
N ASN A 94 12.76 9.63 20.34
CA ASN A 94 11.67 9.14 21.15
C ASN A 94 12.10 7.88 21.92
N HIS A 95 12.16 8.00 23.24
CA HIS A 95 12.55 6.93 24.18
C HIS A 95 11.36 6.38 24.98
N ASP A 96 10.14 6.70 24.60
CA ASP A 96 8.94 6.21 25.27
C ASP A 96 8.74 4.71 25.00
N GLY A 97 7.90 4.09 25.84
CA GLY A 97 7.51 2.68 25.72
C GLY A 97 8.42 1.71 26.45
N HIS A 98 8.07 0.42 26.37
CA HIS A 98 8.79 -0.65 27.05
C HIS A 98 8.98 -1.86 26.13
N VAL A 99 10.14 -2.51 26.23
CA VAL A 99 10.40 -3.76 25.52
C VAL A 99 9.49 -4.86 26.04
N ALA A 100 8.96 -5.70 25.15
CA ALA A 100 8.13 -6.84 25.51
C ALA A 100 8.90 -7.85 26.38
N VAL A 101 8.34 -8.23 27.53
CA VAL A 101 9.00 -9.12 28.50
C VAL A 101 8.30 -10.47 28.67
N TYR A 102 7.19 -10.71 27.95
CA TYR A 102 6.43 -11.95 28.09
C TYR A 102 7.15 -13.18 27.51
N ILE A 103 8.11 -12.97 26.60
CA ILE A 103 9.03 -14.00 26.09
C ILE A 103 10.46 -13.58 26.41
N PRO A 104 11.28 -14.45 27.07
CA PRO A 104 12.67 -14.14 27.41
C PRO A 104 13.53 -13.69 26.21
N HIS A 105 13.25 -14.21 25.02
CA HIS A 105 13.97 -13.84 23.81
C HIS A 105 13.73 -12.38 23.41
N LEU A 106 12.52 -11.86 23.53
CA LEU A 106 12.19 -10.46 23.24
C LEU A 106 12.77 -9.50 24.29
N ALA A 107 12.76 -9.91 25.55
CA ALA A 107 13.26 -9.10 26.66
C ALA A 107 14.78 -8.78 26.58
N LYS A 108 15.52 -9.48 25.75
CA LYS A 108 16.97 -9.27 25.56
C LYS A 108 17.34 -8.12 24.64
N PHE A 109 16.38 -7.61 23.84
CA PHE A 109 16.68 -6.55 22.91
C PHE A 109 16.89 -5.19 23.61
N SER A 110 17.93 -4.46 23.21
CA SER A 110 18.13 -3.10 23.69
C SER A 110 16.98 -2.17 23.27
N PRO A 111 16.48 -1.30 24.15
CA PRO A 111 15.46 -0.32 23.80
C PRO A 111 15.95 0.75 22.81
N ASP A 112 17.27 0.87 22.61
CA ASP A 112 17.85 1.88 21.72
C ASP A 112 17.86 1.44 20.25
N LEU A 113 17.63 0.16 19.98
CA LEU A 113 17.61 -0.38 18.62
C LEU A 113 16.49 0.29 17.78
N TRP A 114 16.90 0.79 16.63
CA TRP A 114 16.01 1.42 15.68
C TRP A 114 16.50 1.21 14.25
N GLY A 115 15.70 0.63 13.39
CA GLY A 115 16.00 0.39 12.00
C GLY A 115 14.78 0.61 11.11
N VAL A 116 15.02 1.15 9.93
CA VAL A 116 14.02 1.35 8.88
C VAL A 116 14.59 0.90 7.54
N SER A 117 13.78 0.22 6.76
CA SER A 117 14.10 -0.08 5.35
C SER A 117 12.87 0.12 4.49
N LEU A 118 13.09 0.58 3.28
CA LEU A 118 12.06 0.72 2.26
C LEU A 118 12.48 0.05 0.94
N CYS A 119 11.46 -0.40 0.19
CA CYS A 119 11.62 -0.93 -1.16
C CYS A 119 10.45 -0.43 -2.00
N THR A 120 10.71 0.21 -3.15
CA THR A 120 9.65 0.62 -4.08
C THR A 120 9.18 -0.55 -4.95
N VAL A 121 8.02 -0.38 -5.61
CA VAL A 121 7.47 -1.41 -6.50
C VAL A 121 8.33 -1.69 -7.73
N ASP A 122 9.26 -0.82 -8.06
CA ASP A 122 10.27 -1.00 -9.11
C ASP A 122 11.68 -1.30 -8.58
N GLY A 123 11.79 -1.49 -7.24
CA GLY A 123 12.97 -2.02 -6.58
C GLY A 123 14.03 -0.98 -6.22
N GLN A 124 13.68 0.30 -6.05
CA GLN A 124 14.58 1.25 -5.39
C GLN A 124 14.65 0.92 -3.90
N ARG A 125 15.83 0.99 -3.30
CA ARG A 125 16.10 0.55 -1.92
C ARG A 125 16.80 1.63 -1.09
N HIS A 126 16.33 1.80 0.15
CA HIS A 126 17.04 2.59 1.17
C HIS A 126 16.87 1.95 2.54
N SER A 127 17.92 2.02 3.35
CA SER A 127 17.93 1.47 4.71
C SER A 127 18.77 2.36 5.62
N VAL A 128 18.29 2.53 6.85
CA VAL A 128 18.96 3.35 7.88
C VAL A 128 18.85 2.67 9.24
N GLY A 129 19.87 2.84 10.08
CA GLY A 129 20.00 2.24 11.42
C GLY A 129 20.24 0.74 11.38
N GLU A 130 19.74 0.02 12.40
CA GLU A 130 19.91 -1.43 12.57
C GLU A 130 19.07 -2.26 11.60
N SER A 131 19.07 -1.88 10.33
CA SER A 131 18.24 -2.48 9.28
C SER A 131 18.55 -3.95 8.99
N LYS A 132 19.74 -4.41 9.34
CA LYS A 132 20.24 -5.79 9.12
C LYS A 132 20.13 -6.68 10.36
N GLN A 133 19.76 -6.14 11.51
CA GLN A 133 19.54 -6.92 12.72
C GLN A 133 18.35 -7.84 12.54
N PRO A 134 18.50 -9.19 12.72
CA PRO A 134 17.36 -10.11 12.66
C PRO A 134 16.42 -9.93 13.85
N PHE A 135 15.12 -10.04 13.59
CA PHE A 135 14.05 -10.07 14.58
C PHE A 135 12.90 -10.97 14.12
N CYS A 136 12.13 -11.50 15.07
CA CYS A 136 10.97 -12.33 14.75
C CYS A 136 9.79 -11.47 14.27
N LEU A 137 9.09 -11.93 13.23
CA LEU A 137 7.90 -11.26 12.70
C LEU A 137 6.78 -11.14 13.73
N GLN A 138 6.64 -12.13 14.60
CA GLN A 138 5.53 -12.16 15.53
C GLN A 138 4.19 -11.91 14.79
N SER A 139 3.33 -11.05 15.29
CA SER A 139 2.05 -10.77 14.62
C SER A 139 2.16 -10.13 13.22
N CYS A 140 3.33 -9.69 12.79
CA CYS A 140 3.54 -9.26 11.40
C CYS A 140 3.48 -10.41 10.39
N VAL A 141 3.50 -11.67 10.85
CA VAL A 141 3.32 -12.83 9.97
C VAL A 141 1.85 -13.02 9.54
N LYS A 142 0.87 -12.55 10.35
CA LYS A 142 -0.55 -12.81 10.12
C LYS A 142 -1.07 -12.39 8.72
N PRO A 143 -0.76 -11.21 8.20
CA PRO A 143 -1.15 -10.87 6.82
C PRO A 143 -0.49 -11.78 5.78
N LEU A 144 0.76 -12.21 6.00
CA LEU A 144 1.46 -13.12 5.08
C LEU A 144 0.84 -14.52 5.11
N GLU A 145 0.57 -15.03 6.30
CA GLU A 145 -0.15 -16.29 6.53
C GLU A 145 -1.53 -16.28 5.87
N TYR A 146 -2.30 -15.22 6.09
CA TYR A 146 -3.61 -15.05 5.47
C TYR A 146 -3.52 -15.01 3.94
N ALA A 147 -2.55 -14.28 3.38
CA ALA A 147 -2.34 -14.22 1.94
C ALA A 147 -2.03 -15.60 1.34
N VAL A 148 -1.22 -16.42 2.03
CA VAL A 148 -0.95 -17.82 1.65
C VAL A 148 -2.24 -18.64 1.70
N ALA A 149 -3.02 -18.54 2.77
CA ALA A 149 -4.29 -19.28 2.90
C ALA A 149 -5.30 -18.94 1.80
N ILE A 150 -5.42 -17.65 1.45
CA ILE A 150 -6.27 -17.21 0.31
C ILE A 150 -5.73 -17.75 -1.01
N HIS A 151 -4.41 -17.70 -1.22
CA HIS A 151 -3.80 -18.20 -2.45
C HIS A 151 -4.04 -19.71 -2.66
N GLU A 152 -4.02 -20.50 -1.58
CA GLU A 152 -4.20 -21.95 -1.63
C GLU A 152 -5.66 -22.40 -1.59
N ALA A 153 -6.46 -21.82 -0.71
CA ALA A 153 -7.79 -22.30 -0.43
C ALA A 153 -8.92 -21.46 -1.06
N GLY A 154 -8.61 -20.23 -1.48
CA GLY A 154 -9.59 -19.26 -1.99
C GLY A 154 -10.33 -18.51 -0.88
N THR A 155 -10.80 -17.31 -1.21
CA THR A 155 -11.46 -16.37 -0.29
C THR A 155 -12.71 -16.96 0.37
N GLU A 156 -13.61 -17.54 -0.42
CA GLU A 156 -14.88 -18.11 0.11
C GLU A 156 -14.65 -19.19 1.17
N LYS A 157 -13.66 -20.07 0.93
CA LYS A 157 -13.38 -21.16 1.86
C LYS A 157 -12.78 -20.64 3.17
N VAL A 158 -11.86 -19.70 3.09
CA VAL A 158 -11.23 -19.10 4.29
C VAL A 158 -12.28 -18.38 5.14
N HIS A 159 -13.14 -17.57 4.52
CA HIS A 159 -14.15 -16.78 5.23
C HIS A 159 -15.40 -17.56 5.69
N ARG A 160 -15.47 -18.86 5.41
CA ARG A 160 -16.40 -19.75 6.15
C ARG A 160 -16.01 -19.94 7.62
N TYR A 161 -14.72 -19.74 7.95
CA TYR A 161 -14.15 -20.01 9.26
C TYR A 161 -13.70 -18.76 10.01
N VAL A 162 -13.43 -17.66 9.32
CA VAL A 162 -12.92 -16.41 9.91
C VAL A 162 -13.64 -15.23 9.27
N GLY A 163 -14.10 -14.29 10.09
CA GLY A 163 -14.75 -13.06 9.64
C GLY A 163 -13.80 -12.05 9.01
N MET A 164 -14.30 -10.83 8.76
CA MET A 164 -13.59 -9.74 8.10
C MET A 164 -13.66 -8.43 8.88
N GLU A 165 -14.33 -8.41 10.04
CA GLU A 165 -14.63 -7.21 10.78
C GLU A 165 -13.63 -6.95 11.92
N PRO A 166 -13.38 -5.69 12.29
CA PRO A 166 -12.58 -5.34 13.45
C PRO A 166 -13.17 -5.93 14.74
N SER A 167 -12.30 -6.44 15.63
CA SER A 167 -12.70 -7.00 16.93
C SER A 167 -12.97 -5.96 18.01
N GLY A 168 -12.73 -4.68 17.75
CA GLY A 168 -12.69 -3.64 18.76
C GLY A 168 -11.59 -3.92 19.81
N LEU A 169 -11.80 -3.53 21.05
CA LEU A 169 -10.83 -3.68 22.17
C LEU A 169 -10.64 -5.14 22.64
N LYS A 170 -10.80 -6.15 21.76
CA LYS A 170 -10.89 -7.57 22.16
C LYS A 170 -9.94 -8.50 21.39
N PHE A 171 -8.86 -7.99 20.76
CA PHE A 171 -7.98 -8.76 19.88
C PHE A 171 -7.33 -10.02 20.50
N ASN A 172 -7.20 -10.08 21.84
CA ASN A 172 -6.62 -11.21 22.58
C ASN A 172 -7.57 -11.82 23.62
N LYS A 173 -8.87 -11.50 23.55
CA LYS A 173 -9.89 -12.04 24.45
C LYS A 173 -10.53 -13.30 23.87
N LEU A 174 -11.16 -14.09 24.73
CA LEU A 174 -11.99 -15.24 24.35
C LEU A 174 -13.36 -14.71 23.87
N TYR A 175 -13.39 -14.19 22.66
CA TYR A 175 -14.57 -13.57 22.07
C TYR A 175 -14.61 -13.85 20.55
N LEU A 176 -15.77 -14.26 20.08
CA LEU A 176 -16.08 -14.55 18.69
C LEU A 176 -17.17 -13.58 18.21
N ASP A 177 -17.44 -13.54 16.93
CA ASP A 177 -18.55 -12.80 16.37
C ASP A 177 -19.90 -13.50 16.64
N GLU A 178 -20.99 -12.93 16.14
CA GLU A 178 -22.34 -13.45 16.35
C GLU A 178 -22.60 -14.81 15.65
N GLU A 179 -21.69 -15.22 14.73
CA GLU A 179 -21.74 -16.51 14.05
C GLU A 179 -20.79 -17.55 14.68
N ASP A 180 -20.25 -17.29 15.88
CA ASP A 180 -19.25 -18.10 16.55
C ASP A 180 -17.95 -18.25 15.71
N LYS A 181 -17.54 -17.21 14.96
CA LYS A 181 -16.29 -17.15 14.20
C LYS A 181 -15.32 -16.14 14.79
N PRO A 182 -13.99 -16.32 14.65
CA PRO A 182 -13.03 -15.25 14.89
C PRO A 182 -13.32 -14.04 14.00
N HIS A 183 -13.26 -12.83 14.54
CA HIS A 183 -13.63 -11.58 13.87
C HIS A 183 -12.87 -11.34 12.56
N ASN A 184 -11.57 -11.62 12.56
CA ASN A 184 -10.70 -11.44 11.39
C ASN A 184 -9.38 -12.20 11.54
N PRO A 185 -8.60 -12.36 10.44
CA PRO A 185 -7.30 -13.05 10.47
C PRO A 185 -6.19 -12.34 11.25
N MET A 186 -6.35 -11.07 11.61
CA MET A 186 -5.31 -10.26 12.27
C MET A 186 -5.34 -10.40 13.81
N VAL A 187 -6.39 -11.00 14.38
CA VAL A 187 -6.47 -11.39 15.79
C VAL A 187 -5.92 -12.81 16.01
N ASN A 188 -5.48 -13.13 17.23
CA ASN A 188 -4.89 -14.45 17.52
C ASN A 188 -5.83 -15.60 17.19
N ALA A 189 -7.11 -15.51 17.59
CA ALA A 189 -8.11 -16.54 17.29
C ALA A 189 -8.23 -16.80 15.77
N GLY A 190 -8.29 -15.74 14.97
CA GLY A 190 -8.36 -15.85 13.52
C GLY A 190 -7.10 -16.46 12.92
N ALA A 191 -5.92 -16.01 13.32
CA ALA A 191 -4.65 -16.55 12.83
C ALA A 191 -4.49 -18.04 13.16
N ILE A 192 -4.85 -18.48 14.37
CA ILE A 192 -4.82 -19.90 14.76
C ILE A 192 -5.77 -20.74 13.86
N VAL A 193 -6.95 -20.22 13.52
CA VAL A 193 -7.86 -20.90 12.59
C VAL A 193 -7.28 -20.91 11.17
N ILE A 194 -6.66 -19.80 10.71
CA ILE A 194 -5.98 -19.73 9.40
C ILE A 194 -4.85 -20.76 9.32
N SER A 195 -4.03 -20.89 10.38
CA SER A 195 -2.97 -21.93 10.45
C SER A 195 -3.53 -23.34 10.21
N SER A 196 -4.74 -23.64 10.67
CA SER A 196 -5.39 -24.94 10.46
C SER A 196 -5.92 -25.16 9.02
N LEU A 197 -6.07 -24.08 8.25
CA LEU A 197 -6.52 -24.15 6.86
C LEU A 197 -5.37 -24.37 5.87
N ILE A 198 -4.16 -23.97 6.25
CA ILE A 198 -2.95 -24.15 5.44
C ILE A 198 -2.52 -25.62 5.49
N LYS A 199 -2.61 -26.31 4.36
CA LYS A 199 -2.29 -27.74 4.25
C LYS A 199 -0.83 -28.04 3.90
N VAL A 200 -0.09 -27.02 3.51
CA VAL A 200 1.31 -27.18 3.12
C VAL A 200 2.24 -27.19 4.34
N SER A 201 3.40 -27.79 4.18
CA SER A 201 4.40 -27.88 5.24
C SER A 201 4.98 -26.49 5.59
N ARG A 202 5.53 -26.36 6.81
CA ARG A 202 6.30 -25.16 7.20
C ARG A 202 7.35 -24.77 6.13
N LYS A 203 8.05 -25.77 5.57
CA LYS A 203 9.05 -25.52 4.54
C LYS A 203 8.47 -24.78 3.34
N THR A 204 7.30 -25.18 2.87
CA THR A 204 6.61 -24.53 1.75
C THR A 204 6.22 -23.10 2.07
N VAL A 205 5.71 -22.83 3.30
CA VAL A 205 5.39 -21.45 3.73
C VAL A 205 6.66 -20.61 3.85
N MET A 206 7.75 -21.17 4.40
CA MET A 206 9.05 -20.49 4.44
C MET A 206 9.57 -20.16 3.04
N ASP A 207 9.46 -21.08 2.08
CA ASP A 207 9.87 -20.84 0.70
C ASP A 207 9.01 -19.77 0.04
N PHE A 208 7.71 -19.72 0.38
CA PHE A 208 6.80 -18.69 -0.08
C PHE A 208 7.18 -17.30 0.47
N ILE A 209 7.47 -17.20 1.79
CA ILE A 209 7.91 -15.96 2.42
C ILE A 209 9.27 -15.50 1.85
N LYS A 210 10.20 -16.44 1.58
CA LYS A 210 11.46 -16.13 0.89
C LYS A 210 11.26 -15.55 -0.50
N LYS A 211 10.31 -16.07 -1.28
CA LYS A 211 9.96 -15.50 -2.58
C LYS A 211 9.39 -14.10 -2.44
N MET A 212 8.54 -13.83 -1.45
CA MET A 212 8.05 -12.48 -1.14
C MET A 212 9.18 -11.53 -0.76
N ALA A 213 10.20 -12.02 -0.07
CA ALA A 213 11.39 -11.27 0.33
C ALA A 213 12.44 -11.11 -0.78
N GLY A 214 12.17 -11.55 -2.01
CA GLY A 214 13.13 -11.48 -3.11
C GLY A 214 14.38 -12.34 -2.89
N GLN A 215 14.25 -13.45 -2.17
CA GLN A 215 15.32 -14.35 -1.73
C GLN A 215 16.30 -13.75 -0.71
N GLU A 216 15.96 -12.59 -0.12
CA GLU A 216 16.72 -12.01 0.99
C GLU A 216 16.53 -12.80 2.29
N TYR A 217 17.19 -12.36 3.35
CA TYR A 217 17.22 -13.09 4.61
C TYR A 217 15.84 -13.38 5.19
N VAL A 218 15.52 -14.65 5.30
CA VAL A 218 14.37 -15.19 6.06
C VAL A 218 14.87 -16.39 6.86
N GLY A 219 14.89 -16.24 8.17
CA GLY A 219 15.39 -17.24 9.12
C GLY A 219 14.28 -17.82 10.00
N PHE A 220 14.69 -18.56 11.02
CA PHE A 220 13.80 -19.14 12.00
C PHE A 220 14.48 -19.15 13.39
N SER A 221 13.80 -18.60 14.39
CA SER A 221 14.24 -18.60 15.79
C SER A 221 13.66 -19.78 16.54
N ASN A 222 14.46 -20.80 16.75
CA ASN A 222 14.05 -21.93 17.59
C ASN A 222 13.87 -21.51 19.06
N ALA A 223 14.64 -20.54 19.53
CA ALA A 223 14.52 -20.02 20.91
C ALA A 223 13.15 -19.33 21.12
N THR A 224 12.69 -18.50 20.14
CA THR A 224 11.37 -17.89 20.20
C THR A 224 10.27 -18.94 20.12
N PHE A 225 10.40 -19.90 19.22
CA PHE A 225 9.40 -20.99 19.08
C PHE A 225 9.23 -21.79 20.36
N GLN A 226 10.31 -22.19 21.02
CA GLN A 226 10.22 -22.91 22.29
C GLN A 226 9.60 -22.04 23.39
N SER A 227 10.03 -20.77 23.48
CA SER A 227 9.45 -19.84 24.46
C SER A 227 7.93 -19.64 24.25
N GLU A 228 7.48 -19.49 23.00
CA GLU A 228 6.04 -19.38 22.68
C GLU A 228 5.26 -20.62 23.08
N LYS A 229 5.84 -21.82 22.94
CA LYS A 229 5.20 -23.07 23.40
C LYS A 229 5.12 -23.16 24.92
N GLU A 230 6.16 -22.75 25.61
CA GLU A 230 6.26 -22.83 27.07
C GLU A 230 5.41 -21.77 27.79
N THR A 231 5.25 -20.58 27.18
CA THR A 231 4.55 -19.45 27.81
C THR A 231 3.23 -19.09 27.13
N GLY A 232 2.78 -19.92 26.19
CA GLY A 232 1.64 -19.67 25.32
C GLY A 232 0.25 -19.94 25.92
N ASP A 233 0.08 -19.98 27.25
CA ASP A 233 -1.17 -20.32 27.93
C ASP A 233 -2.40 -19.61 27.37
N ARG A 234 -2.27 -18.32 27.05
CA ARG A 234 -3.35 -17.54 26.43
C ARG A 234 -3.75 -18.10 25.07
N ASN A 235 -2.80 -18.50 24.23
CA ASN A 235 -3.07 -19.05 22.91
C ASN A 235 -3.64 -20.47 23.01
N PHE A 236 -3.20 -21.27 23.98
CA PHE A 236 -3.83 -22.57 24.28
C PHE A 236 -5.27 -22.38 24.76
N ALA A 237 -5.55 -21.42 25.65
CA ALA A 237 -6.91 -21.10 26.08
C ALA A 237 -7.80 -20.67 24.92
N ILE A 238 -7.31 -19.84 24.00
CA ILE A 238 -7.99 -19.47 22.75
C ILE A 238 -8.25 -20.73 21.90
N GLY A 239 -7.24 -21.59 21.70
CA GLY A 239 -7.36 -22.83 20.93
C GLY A 239 -8.44 -23.77 21.48
N TYR A 240 -8.48 -23.98 22.81
CA TYR A 240 -9.53 -24.80 23.44
C TYR A 240 -10.92 -24.18 23.30
N TYR A 241 -11.06 -22.86 23.41
CA TYR A 241 -12.31 -22.15 23.17
C TYR A 241 -12.78 -22.29 21.71
N LEU A 242 -11.87 -22.14 20.76
CA LEU A 242 -12.15 -22.37 19.32
C LEU A 242 -12.57 -23.82 19.03
N LYS A 243 -11.96 -24.78 19.73
CA LYS A 243 -12.32 -26.21 19.62
C LYS A 243 -13.71 -26.49 20.17
N GLU A 244 -14.03 -25.93 21.33
CA GLU A 244 -15.38 -26.02 21.95
C GLU A 244 -16.44 -25.45 21.02
N LYS A 245 -16.18 -24.29 20.41
CA LYS A 245 -17.06 -23.58 19.45
C LYS A 245 -17.05 -24.18 18.03
N LYS A 246 -16.25 -25.22 17.77
CA LYS A 246 -16.14 -25.91 16.47
C LYS A 246 -15.69 -25.00 15.31
N CYS A 247 -14.83 -24.01 15.60
CA CYS A 247 -14.32 -23.06 14.61
C CYS A 247 -13.32 -23.69 13.63
N PHE A 248 -12.74 -24.85 13.96
CA PHE A 248 -11.77 -25.52 13.09
C PHE A 248 -12.43 -26.30 11.96
N PRO A 249 -11.79 -26.41 10.78
CA PRO A 249 -12.25 -27.31 9.73
C PRO A 249 -12.23 -28.77 10.16
N ARG A 250 -13.07 -29.60 9.54
CA ARG A 250 -13.13 -31.03 9.84
C ARG A 250 -11.76 -31.69 9.64
N GLY A 251 -11.32 -32.44 10.65
CA GLY A 251 -10.04 -33.18 10.65
C GLY A 251 -8.81 -32.32 10.95
N ALA A 252 -9.00 -31.05 11.32
CA ALA A 252 -7.89 -30.23 11.85
C ALA A 252 -7.70 -30.51 13.35
N GLU A 253 -6.44 -30.74 13.73
CA GLU A 253 -6.07 -30.89 15.14
C GLU A 253 -5.61 -29.55 15.70
N MET A 254 -6.25 -29.12 16.81
CA MET A 254 -6.00 -27.84 17.44
C MET A 254 -4.53 -27.66 17.85
N ILE A 255 -3.90 -28.69 18.38
CA ILE A 255 -2.50 -28.64 18.82
C ILE A 255 -1.57 -28.41 17.63
N ASP A 256 -1.82 -29.08 16.51
CA ASP A 256 -1.02 -28.92 15.30
C ASP A 256 -1.17 -27.49 14.72
N ALA A 257 -2.40 -26.95 14.76
CA ALA A 257 -2.66 -25.58 14.34
C ALA A 257 -1.92 -24.55 15.22
N LEU A 258 -1.92 -24.75 16.55
CA LEU A 258 -1.18 -23.91 17.49
C LEU A 258 0.34 -24.03 17.29
N ASP A 259 0.85 -25.27 17.15
CA ASP A 259 2.27 -25.49 16.91
C ASP A 259 2.72 -24.78 15.62
N PHE A 260 1.94 -24.89 14.57
CA PHE A 260 2.20 -24.20 13.30
C PHE A 260 2.13 -22.68 13.44
N TYR A 261 1.13 -22.15 14.14
CA TYR A 261 1.01 -20.71 14.45
C TYR A 261 2.26 -20.19 15.19
N PHE A 262 2.74 -20.90 16.22
CA PHE A 262 3.97 -20.53 16.94
C PHE A 262 5.21 -20.59 16.05
N GLN A 263 5.28 -21.56 15.14
CA GLN A 263 6.36 -21.62 14.13
C GLN A 263 6.34 -20.39 13.22
N LEU A 264 5.17 -19.97 12.75
CA LEU A 264 5.03 -18.80 11.89
C LEU A 264 5.42 -17.50 12.63
N CYS A 265 5.01 -17.33 13.89
CA CYS A 265 5.40 -16.20 14.73
C CYS A 265 6.92 -16.12 14.96
N SER A 266 7.63 -17.24 14.86
CA SER A 266 9.06 -17.38 15.08
C SER A 266 9.93 -17.24 13.84
N ILE A 267 9.33 -16.88 12.70
CA ILE A 267 10.06 -16.54 11.47
C ILE A 267 10.84 -15.24 11.70
N GLU A 268 12.13 -15.28 11.40
CA GLU A 268 13.03 -14.13 11.49
C GLU A 268 13.22 -13.45 10.16
N VAL A 269 13.25 -12.12 10.20
CA VAL A 269 13.53 -11.23 9.07
C VAL A 269 14.43 -10.09 9.51
N THR A 270 14.91 -9.31 8.56
CA THR A 270 15.52 -7.99 8.78
C THR A 270 14.57 -6.89 8.28
N CYS A 271 14.85 -5.63 8.60
CA CYS A 271 14.09 -4.54 7.97
C CYS A 271 14.22 -4.59 6.44
N GLU A 272 15.40 -4.96 5.93
CA GLU A 272 15.67 -5.04 4.49
C GLU A 272 14.76 -6.07 3.81
N SER A 273 14.76 -7.32 4.26
CA SER A 273 13.90 -8.37 3.68
C SER A 273 12.41 -8.10 3.92
N GLY A 274 12.05 -7.55 5.07
CA GLY A 274 10.68 -7.17 5.40
C GLY A 274 10.13 -6.06 4.50
N SER A 275 10.96 -5.08 4.12
CA SER A 275 10.56 -4.03 3.19
C SER A 275 10.25 -4.58 1.78
N VAL A 276 10.99 -5.60 1.33
CA VAL A 276 10.71 -6.29 0.05
C VAL A 276 9.38 -7.05 0.12
N MET A 277 9.11 -7.74 1.23
CA MET A 277 7.80 -8.40 1.42
C MET A 277 6.65 -7.39 1.36
N ALA A 278 6.78 -6.25 2.04
CA ALA A 278 5.80 -5.18 1.99
C ALA A 278 5.66 -4.60 0.57
N ALA A 279 6.77 -4.46 -0.17
CA ALA A 279 6.76 -4.00 -1.56
C ALA A 279 6.13 -5.03 -2.51
N THR A 280 6.28 -6.32 -2.25
CA THR A 280 5.57 -7.38 -2.98
C THR A 280 4.05 -7.24 -2.82
N LEU A 281 3.57 -6.92 -1.61
CA LEU A 281 2.17 -6.58 -1.38
C LEU A 281 1.79 -5.27 -2.09
N ALA A 282 2.63 -4.23 -2.01
CA ALA A 282 2.41 -2.96 -2.69
C ALA A 282 2.30 -3.10 -4.22
N HIS A 283 3.01 -4.06 -4.79
CA HIS A 283 3.07 -4.36 -6.24
C HIS A 283 2.06 -5.42 -6.69
N GLY A 284 0.98 -5.61 -5.95
CA GLY A 284 -0.09 -6.55 -6.31
C GLY A 284 0.34 -8.02 -6.34
N GLY A 285 1.35 -8.40 -5.53
CA GLY A 285 1.83 -9.77 -5.39
C GLY A 285 3.01 -10.15 -6.31
N ILE A 286 3.60 -9.19 -6.99
CA ILE A 286 4.82 -9.38 -7.79
C ILE A 286 6.01 -8.88 -6.97
N CYS A 287 7.01 -9.70 -6.78
CA CYS A 287 8.24 -9.29 -6.10
C CYS A 287 9.02 -8.28 -6.95
N PRO A 288 9.31 -7.07 -6.44
CA PRO A 288 9.99 -6.05 -7.25
C PRO A 288 11.45 -6.38 -7.59
N ILE A 289 12.06 -7.28 -6.84
CA ILE A 289 13.47 -7.67 -7.01
C ILE A 289 13.62 -8.82 -8.01
N THR A 290 12.74 -9.81 -7.95
CA THR A 290 12.83 -11.00 -8.81
C THR A 290 11.89 -10.92 -10.02
N GLY A 291 10.87 -10.07 -9.98
CA GLY A 291 9.81 -10.03 -10.98
C GLY A 291 8.84 -11.22 -10.91
N GLU A 292 9.01 -12.15 -9.95
CA GLU A 292 8.16 -13.32 -9.80
C GLU A 292 6.80 -12.93 -9.21
N ARG A 293 5.72 -13.44 -9.81
CA ARG A 293 4.39 -13.34 -9.21
C ARG A 293 4.27 -14.37 -8.10
N VAL A 294 4.21 -13.90 -6.86
CA VAL A 294 4.16 -14.75 -5.67
C VAL A 294 2.73 -14.91 -5.15
N LEU A 295 1.91 -13.87 -5.26
CA LEU A 295 0.51 -13.84 -4.77
C LEU A 295 -0.45 -13.46 -5.90
N SER A 296 -1.69 -13.93 -5.80
CA SER A 296 -2.77 -13.45 -6.65
C SER A 296 -3.17 -12.01 -6.26
N ALA A 297 -3.68 -11.23 -7.22
CA ALA A 297 -4.17 -9.88 -6.95
C ALA A 297 -5.32 -9.88 -5.92
N GLU A 298 -6.15 -10.92 -5.92
CA GLU A 298 -7.24 -11.11 -4.94
C GLU A 298 -6.69 -11.29 -3.53
N ALA A 299 -5.71 -12.16 -3.33
CA ALA A 299 -5.06 -12.38 -2.04
C ALA A 299 -4.46 -11.08 -1.49
N VAL A 300 -3.78 -10.31 -2.35
CA VAL A 300 -3.20 -9.02 -1.97
C VAL A 300 -4.28 -8.02 -1.57
N ARG A 301 -5.32 -7.83 -2.40
CA ARG A 301 -6.41 -6.91 -2.11
C ARG A 301 -7.05 -7.20 -0.76
N ASN A 302 -7.39 -8.47 -0.51
CA ASN A 302 -8.03 -8.89 0.74
C ASN A 302 -7.10 -8.68 1.95
N THR A 303 -5.81 -9.00 1.79
CA THR A 303 -4.79 -8.80 2.84
C THR A 303 -4.63 -7.32 3.19
N LEU A 304 -4.49 -6.44 2.19
CA LEU A 304 -4.33 -5.01 2.42
C LEU A 304 -5.58 -4.39 3.06
N SER A 305 -6.78 -4.84 2.69
CA SER A 305 -8.02 -4.39 3.31
C SER A 305 -8.07 -4.71 4.80
N LEU A 306 -7.71 -5.94 5.17
CA LEU A 306 -7.68 -6.35 6.58
C LEU A 306 -6.52 -5.72 7.36
N MET A 307 -5.36 -5.48 6.74
CA MET A 307 -4.28 -4.72 7.36
C MET A 307 -4.71 -3.27 7.66
N HIS A 308 -5.49 -2.66 6.77
CA HIS A 308 -5.98 -1.30 6.96
C HIS A 308 -6.96 -1.18 8.14
N SER A 309 -7.90 -2.10 8.24
CA SER A 309 -8.96 -2.06 9.26
C SER A 309 -8.59 -2.70 10.60
N CYS A 310 -7.69 -3.70 10.61
CA CYS A 310 -7.45 -4.58 11.77
C CYS A 310 -5.96 -4.76 12.13
N GLY A 311 -5.02 -4.11 11.41
CA GLY A 311 -3.61 -4.47 11.48
C GLY A 311 -2.84 -3.98 12.71
N MET A 312 -3.32 -2.97 13.42
CA MET A 312 -2.57 -2.23 14.44
C MET A 312 -3.14 -2.36 15.86
N TYR A 313 -3.69 -3.53 16.19
CA TYR A 313 -4.36 -3.78 17.45
C TYR A 313 -5.47 -2.74 17.74
N ASP A 314 -5.60 -2.27 18.95
CA ASP A 314 -6.59 -1.26 19.34
C ASP A 314 -6.30 0.14 18.76
N PHE A 315 -5.16 0.31 18.10
CA PHE A 315 -4.77 1.54 17.37
C PHE A 315 -5.21 1.52 15.90
N SER A 316 -5.82 0.45 15.39
CA SER A 316 -6.15 0.31 13.96
C SER A 316 -7.01 1.45 13.43
N GLY A 317 -8.03 1.88 14.18
CA GLY A 317 -8.88 3.00 13.79
C GLY A 317 -8.13 4.32 13.72
N GLN A 318 -7.25 4.61 14.69
CA GLN A 318 -6.42 5.81 14.69
C GLN A 318 -5.36 5.75 13.57
N MET A 319 -4.77 4.58 13.32
CA MET A 319 -3.84 4.39 12.21
C MET A 319 -4.52 4.65 10.86
N ALA A 320 -5.73 4.13 10.66
CA ALA A 320 -6.52 4.38 9.46
C ALA A 320 -6.87 5.86 9.29
N PHE A 321 -7.19 6.56 10.39
CA PHE A 321 -7.54 7.98 10.37
C PHE A 321 -6.32 8.89 10.12
N HIS A 322 -5.21 8.69 10.84
CA HIS A 322 -4.06 9.58 10.78
C HIS A 322 -3.09 9.27 9.63
N VAL A 323 -2.98 7.99 9.26
CA VAL A 323 -2.01 7.49 8.26
C VAL A 323 -2.70 7.01 6.99
N GLY A 324 -3.86 6.34 7.12
CA GLY A 324 -4.68 5.91 5.99
C GLY A 324 -4.08 4.80 5.13
N LEU A 325 -3.07 4.08 5.61
CA LEU A 325 -2.39 3.02 4.87
C LEU A 325 -2.47 1.67 5.58
N PRO A 326 -2.47 0.57 4.81
CA PRO A 326 -2.37 -0.77 5.35
C PRO A 326 -1.08 -0.97 6.14
N ALA A 327 -1.20 -1.39 7.40
CA ALA A 327 -0.05 -1.67 8.26
C ALA A 327 -0.32 -2.88 9.17
N LYS A 328 0.74 -3.53 9.62
CA LYS A 328 0.68 -4.58 10.64
C LYS A 328 1.77 -4.42 11.68
N SER A 329 1.37 -4.46 12.94
CA SER A 329 2.27 -4.39 14.09
C SER A 329 2.56 -5.78 14.68
N GLY A 330 3.77 -5.93 15.23
CA GLY A 330 4.20 -7.11 15.97
C GLY A 330 4.86 -6.73 17.28
N VAL A 331 4.65 -7.55 18.32
CA VAL A 331 5.19 -7.31 19.68
C VAL A 331 6.73 -7.43 19.77
N SER A 332 7.39 -7.83 18.70
CA SER A 332 8.85 -7.69 18.54
C SER A 332 9.31 -6.25 18.31
N GLY A 333 8.38 -5.32 18.12
CA GLY A 333 8.66 -3.94 17.74
C GLY A 333 8.63 -3.68 16.24
N ALA A 334 8.20 -4.65 15.45
CA ALA A 334 8.08 -4.51 14.00
C ALA A 334 6.79 -3.80 13.59
N VAL A 335 6.88 -2.96 12.55
CA VAL A 335 5.74 -2.39 11.82
C VAL A 335 5.98 -2.60 10.32
N LEU A 336 5.13 -3.42 9.70
CA LEU A 336 5.10 -3.64 8.27
C LEU A 336 4.06 -2.70 7.67
N LEU A 337 4.49 -1.73 6.86
CA LEU A 337 3.66 -0.71 6.23
C LEU A 337 3.68 -0.87 4.72
N VAL A 338 2.53 -0.74 4.08
CA VAL A 338 2.38 -0.82 2.64
C VAL A 338 1.81 0.49 2.09
N VAL A 339 2.52 1.10 1.15
CA VAL A 339 2.02 2.20 0.31
C VAL A 339 1.64 1.59 -1.05
N PRO A 340 0.36 1.27 -1.28
CA PRO A 340 -0.05 0.55 -2.48
C PRO A 340 0.40 1.24 -3.77
N ASN A 341 0.93 0.47 -4.72
CA ASN A 341 1.49 0.90 -6.00
C ASN A 341 2.73 1.82 -5.91
N VAL A 342 3.31 2.00 -4.72
CA VAL A 342 4.48 2.85 -4.53
C VAL A 342 5.61 2.09 -3.86
N MET A 343 5.43 1.65 -2.61
CA MET A 343 6.52 1.01 -1.85
C MET A 343 6.03 0.21 -0.64
N GLY A 344 6.90 -0.65 -0.15
CA GLY A 344 6.83 -1.28 1.16
C GLY A 344 7.85 -0.71 2.12
N VAL A 345 7.49 -0.65 3.40
CA VAL A 345 8.38 -0.19 4.49
C VAL A 345 8.33 -1.21 5.62
N MET A 346 9.49 -1.50 6.19
CA MET A 346 9.63 -2.23 7.44
C MET A 346 10.37 -1.35 8.45
N CYS A 347 9.70 -1.06 9.56
CA CYS A 347 10.28 -0.42 10.72
C CYS A 347 10.48 -1.44 11.84
N TRP A 348 11.56 -1.33 12.59
CA TRP A 348 11.76 -2.16 13.77
C TRP A 348 12.41 -1.38 14.92
N SER A 349 11.72 -1.33 16.05
CA SER A 349 12.22 -0.80 17.32
C SER A 349 11.51 -1.48 18.49
N PRO A 350 12.23 -2.14 19.43
CA PRO A 350 11.65 -2.97 20.48
C PRO A 350 10.69 -2.28 21.46
N PRO A 351 10.85 -0.98 21.83
CA PRO A 351 9.92 -0.31 22.75
C PRO A 351 8.51 -0.21 22.19
N LEU A 352 7.54 -0.69 22.98
CA LEU A 352 6.11 -0.75 22.66
C LEU A 352 5.32 0.26 23.48
N ASP A 353 4.23 0.76 22.89
CA ASP A 353 3.20 1.51 23.59
C ASP A 353 2.28 0.62 24.43
N LYS A 354 1.30 1.22 25.08
CA LYS A 354 0.35 0.54 25.98
C LYS A 354 -0.52 -0.51 25.28
N VAL A 355 -0.67 -0.43 23.96
CA VAL A 355 -1.48 -1.35 23.15
C VAL A 355 -0.65 -2.34 22.34
N GLY A 356 0.68 -2.27 22.47
CA GLY A 356 1.60 -3.26 21.89
C GLY A 356 2.21 -2.90 20.53
N ASN A 357 2.11 -1.65 20.10
CA ASN A 357 2.74 -1.16 18.88
C ASN A 357 4.10 -0.52 19.16
N SER A 358 5.04 -0.65 18.24
CA SER A 358 6.32 0.07 18.31
C SER A 358 6.11 1.57 18.35
N VAL A 359 6.58 2.23 19.42
CA VAL A 359 6.44 3.69 19.60
C VAL A 359 7.12 4.45 18.46
N ARG A 360 8.38 4.11 18.15
CA ARG A 360 9.11 4.72 17.03
C ARG A 360 8.49 4.36 15.69
N GLY A 361 8.04 3.11 15.50
CA GLY A 361 7.38 2.68 14.27
C GLY A 361 6.10 3.46 13.97
N ILE A 362 5.22 3.67 14.98
CA ILE A 362 4.02 4.51 14.84
C ILE A 362 4.39 5.95 14.53
N HIS A 363 5.31 6.54 15.30
CA HIS A 363 5.74 7.93 15.11
C HIS A 363 6.31 8.14 13.70
N PHE A 364 7.14 7.19 13.22
CA PHE A 364 7.66 7.23 11.85
C PHE A 364 6.52 7.22 10.82
N CYS A 365 5.54 6.33 10.95
CA CYS A 365 4.40 6.28 10.02
C CYS A 365 3.60 7.58 10.00
N GLN A 366 3.38 8.20 11.16
CA GLN A 366 2.62 9.45 11.28
C GLN A 366 3.34 10.66 10.67
N VAL A 367 4.68 10.74 10.81
CA VAL A 367 5.47 11.87 10.31
C VAL A 367 5.83 11.70 8.83
N THR A 368 6.14 10.47 8.41
CA THR A 368 6.67 10.20 7.07
C THR A 368 5.67 10.53 5.96
N LEU A 369 4.41 10.14 6.13
CA LEU A 369 3.42 10.23 5.05
C LEU A 369 3.02 11.67 4.71
N PRO A 370 2.68 12.53 5.69
CA PRO A 370 2.40 13.94 5.39
C PRO A 370 3.60 14.69 4.82
N ALA A 371 4.83 14.34 5.26
CA ALA A 371 6.06 15.02 4.84
C ALA A 371 6.56 14.61 3.45
N LEU A 372 6.41 13.32 3.10
CA LEU A 372 6.96 12.77 1.85
C LEU A 372 5.95 12.73 0.72
N PHE A 373 4.68 12.63 1.07
CA PHE A 373 3.59 12.52 0.11
C PHE A 373 2.53 13.58 0.37
N PRO A 374 2.91 14.89 0.43
CA PRO A 374 1.91 15.97 0.49
C PRO A 374 0.95 15.89 -0.70
N GLY A 375 1.38 15.19 -1.79
CA GLY A 375 0.56 14.86 -2.94
C GLY A 375 -0.12 13.50 -2.87
N VAL A 376 0.33 12.50 -2.09
CA VAL A 376 -0.34 11.18 -2.08
C VAL A 376 -1.71 11.25 -1.41
N ILE A 377 -1.89 12.14 -0.46
CA ILE A 377 -3.23 12.55 -0.01
C ILE A 377 -3.92 13.34 -1.14
N ASN A 378 -3.20 14.19 -1.87
CA ASN A 378 -3.71 14.91 -3.04
C ASN A 378 -3.67 14.04 -4.33
N ASP A 379 -2.70 13.14 -4.53
CA ASP A 379 -2.60 12.27 -5.71
C ASP A 379 -3.52 11.04 -5.65
N LYS A 380 -3.88 10.54 -4.46
CA LYS A 380 -5.08 9.70 -4.36
C LYS A 380 -6.33 10.46 -4.75
N MET A 381 -6.43 11.73 -4.40
CA MET A 381 -7.49 12.59 -4.92
C MET A 381 -7.33 12.83 -6.42
N THR A 382 -6.11 12.97 -6.92
CA THR A 382 -5.82 13.14 -8.36
C THR A 382 -5.96 11.82 -9.12
N GLU A 383 -5.53 10.69 -8.57
CA GLU A 383 -5.73 9.36 -9.17
C GLU A 383 -7.21 8.92 -9.08
N LEU A 384 -7.90 9.19 -7.98
CA LEU A 384 -9.35 9.04 -7.88
C LEU A 384 -10.06 10.01 -8.82
N ARG A 385 -9.57 11.25 -8.95
CA ARG A 385 -10.07 12.22 -9.90
C ARG A 385 -9.82 11.77 -11.35
N ASN A 386 -8.64 11.25 -11.68
CA ASN A 386 -8.35 10.72 -13.02
C ASN A 386 -9.18 9.48 -13.34
N LYS A 387 -9.35 8.54 -12.40
CA LYS A 387 -10.27 7.41 -12.54
C LYS A 387 -11.72 7.88 -12.65
N SER A 388 -12.10 8.89 -11.88
CA SER A 388 -13.43 9.49 -11.92
C SER A 388 -13.68 10.17 -13.27
N VAL A 389 -12.70 10.91 -13.80
CA VAL A 389 -12.76 11.51 -15.16
C VAL A 389 -12.93 10.42 -16.20
N VAL A 390 -12.09 9.39 -16.21
CA VAL A 390 -12.18 8.28 -17.18
C VAL A 390 -13.53 7.59 -17.11
N ASN A 391 -14.01 7.26 -15.91
CA ASN A 391 -15.29 6.60 -15.73
C ASN A 391 -16.47 7.50 -16.18
N LEU A 392 -16.40 8.80 -15.87
CA LEU A 392 -17.40 9.78 -16.27
C LEU A 392 -17.46 9.94 -17.80
N MET A 393 -16.29 10.08 -18.45
CA MET A 393 -16.18 10.19 -19.91
C MET A 393 -16.65 8.90 -20.59
N PHE A 394 -16.28 7.73 -20.06
CA PHE A 394 -16.68 6.44 -20.61
C PHE A 394 -18.20 6.21 -20.49
N ALA A 395 -18.81 6.59 -19.36
CA ALA A 395 -20.27 6.52 -19.21
C ALA A 395 -20.99 7.46 -20.17
N ALA A 396 -20.45 8.65 -20.40
CA ALA A 396 -20.99 9.59 -21.41
C ALA A 396 -20.83 9.06 -22.83
N TYR A 397 -19.68 8.48 -23.15
CA TYR A 397 -19.39 7.85 -24.44
C TYR A 397 -20.31 6.66 -24.75
N SER A 398 -20.55 5.79 -23.75
CA SER A 398 -21.37 4.59 -23.91
C SER A 398 -22.87 4.83 -23.77
N GLY A 399 -23.32 6.06 -23.47
CA GLY A 399 -24.72 6.38 -23.25
C GLY A 399 -25.30 5.83 -21.93
N ASP A 400 -24.46 5.45 -20.95
CA ASP A 400 -24.90 4.85 -19.69
C ASP A 400 -25.38 5.90 -18.67
N VAL A 401 -26.65 6.33 -18.85
CA VAL A 401 -27.34 7.24 -17.91
C VAL A 401 -27.38 6.67 -16.49
N SER A 402 -27.46 5.34 -16.33
CA SER A 402 -27.52 4.71 -15.02
C SER A 402 -26.22 4.84 -14.25
N ALA A 403 -25.06 4.70 -14.93
CA ALA A 403 -23.77 4.98 -14.36
C ALA A 403 -23.64 6.46 -13.96
N LEU A 404 -24.03 7.39 -14.84
CA LEU A 404 -24.01 8.83 -14.57
C LEU A 404 -24.88 9.21 -13.36
N ARG A 405 -26.05 8.61 -13.20
CA ARG A 405 -26.90 8.80 -12.01
C ARG A 405 -26.22 8.34 -10.74
N ARG A 406 -25.54 7.17 -10.76
CA ARG A 406 -24.77 6.70 -9.60
C ARG A 406 -23.63 7.66 -9.25
N PHE A 407 -22.95 8.21 -10.25
CA PHE A 407 -21.88 9.19 -10.04
C PHE A 407 -22.40 10.49 -9.43
N ALA A 408 -23.49 11.03 -9.93
CA ALA A 408 -24.14 12.22 -9.38
C ALA A 408 -24.62 12.00 -7.93
N LEU A 409 -25.23 10.84 -7.62
CA LEU A 409 -25.65 10.47 -6.26
C LEU A 409 -24.48 10.30 -5.29
N SER A 410 -23.30 9.94 -5.78
CA SER A 410 -22.06 9.86 -4.97
C SER A 410 -21.36 11.21 -4.81
N SER A 411 -22.01 12.31 -5.16
CA SER A 411 -21.47 13.68 -5.11
C SER A 411 -20.20 13.87 -5.97
N MET A 412 -20.08 13.12 -7.07
CA MET A 412 -19.03 13.32 -8.06
C MET A 412 -19.27 14.64 -8.81
N ASP A 413 -18.22 15.41 -8.98
CA ASP A 413 -18.26 16.60 -9.84
C ASP A 413 -18.51 16.18 -11.31
N MET A 414 -19.67 16.51 -11.84
CA MET A 414 -20.10 16.15 -13.19
C MET A 414 -19.49 17.08 -14.28
N GLU A 415 -18.74 18.10 -13.86
CA GLU A 415 -18.01 19.02 -14.75
C GLU A 415 -16.50 18.71 -14.86
N LEU A 416 -16.07 17.57 -14.35
CA LEU A 416 -14.68 17.11 -14.48
C LEU A 416 -14.25 17.13 -15.97
N LYS A 417 -13.02 17.59 -16.19
CA LYS A 417 -12.40 17.72 -17.50
C LYS A 417 -11.32 16.68 -17.70
N ASP A 418 -11.27 16.14 -18.92
CA ASP A 418 -10.15 15.30 -19.36
C ASP A 418 -8.89 16.13 -19.69
N TYR A 419 -7.87 15.46 -20.23
CA TYR A 419 -6.61 16.10 -20.63
C TYR A 419 -6.78 17.18 -21.72
N ASP A 420 -7.82 17.04 -22.57
CA ASP A 420 -8.15 17.96 -23.64
C ASP A 420 -9.15 19.05 -23.19
N SER A 421 -9.40 19.17 -21.88
CA SER A 421 -10.40 20.06 -21.27
C SER A 421 -11.84 19.76 -21.69
N ARG A 422 -12.12 18.57 -22.22
CA ARG A 422 -13.46 18.12 -22.57
C ARG A 422 -14.20 17.64 -21.34
N THR A 423 -15.50 17.88 -21.30
CA THR A 423 -16.40 17.41 -20.25
C THR A 423 -17.23 16.23 -20.75
N ALA A 424 -17.94 15.53 -19.84
CA ALA A 424 -18.89 14.50 -20.22
C ALA A 424 -19.97 15.00 -21.21
N LEU A 425 -20.31 16.28 -21.14
CA LEU A 425 -21.27 16.90 -22.07
C LEU A 425 -20.69 17.02 -23.49
N HIS A 426 -19.41 17.31 -23.68
CA HIS A 426 -18.74 17.27 -24.99
C HIS A 426 -18.80 15.85 -25.58
N VAL A 427 -18.44 14.83 -24.78
CA VAL A 427 -18.42 13.44 -25.23
C VAL A 427 -19.82 12.97 -25.60
N ALA A 428 -20.83 13.21 -24.75
CA ALA A 428 -22.21 12.83 -25.03
C ALA A 428 -22.78 13.55 -26.27
N ALA A 429 -22.36 14.80 -26.49
CA ALA A 429 -22.77 15.59 -27.66
C ALA A 429 -22.16 15.04 -28.95
N ALA A 430 -20.85 14.68 -28.91
CA ALA A 430 -20.14 14.08 -30.03
C ALA A 430 -20.70 12.69 -30.43
N GLU A 431 -21.14 11.90 -29.46
CA GLU A 431 -21.70 10.55 -29.68
C GLU A 431 -23.20 10.54 -29.91
N GLY A 432 -23.89 11.67 -29.77
CA GLY A 432 -25.35 11.81 -30.06
C GLY A 432 -26.27 11.24 -29.00
N HIS A 433 -25.80 11.08 -27.75
CA HIS A 433 -26.58 10.47 -26.67
C HIS A 433 -27.52 11.47 -26.00
N VAL A 434 -28.70 11.67 -26.58
CA VAL A 434 -29.74 12.65 -26.14
C VAL A 434 -30.10 12.49 -24.67
N ASP A 435 -30.29 11.25 -24.18
CA ASP A 435 -30.68 11.00 -22.80
C ASP A 435 -29.60 11.38 -21.81
N VAL A 436 -28.32 11.16 -22.18
CA VAL A 436 -27.15 11.60 -21.38
C VAL A 436 -27.07 13.12 -21.37
N VAL A 437 -27.23 13.76 -22.54
CA VAL A 437 -27.20 15.22 -22.63
C VAL A 437 -28.34 15.81 -21.75
N ARG A 438 -29.56 15.32 -21.84
CA ARG A 438 -30.64 15.76 -20.96
C ARG A 438 -30.38 15.54 -19.49
N PHE A 439 -29.81 14.41 -19.12
CA PHE A 439 -29.45 14.15 -17.73
C PHE A 439 -28.39 15.16 -17.21
N LEU A 440 -27.36 15.44 -18.01
CA LEU A 440 -26.32 16.40 -17.65
C LEU A 440 -26.83 17.84 -17.59
N THR A 441 -27.71 18.24 -18.52
CA THR A 441 -28.29 19.59 -18.58
C THR A 441 -29.41 19.77 -17.55
N ASP A 442 -30.41 18.91 -17.56
CA ASP A 442 -31.68 19.12 -16.81
C ASP A 442 -31.50 18.75 -15.33
N THR A 443 -30.71 17.71 -15.04
CA THR A 443 -30.57 17.20 -13.67
C THR A 443 -29.29 17.72 -13.01
N CYS A 444 -28.15 17.62 -13.70
CA CYS A 444 -26.86 18.00 -13.13
C CYS A 444 -26.54 19.50 -13.30
N LYS A 445 -27.25 20.22 -14.16
CA LYS A 445 -27.08 21.65 -14.42
C LYS A 445 -25.65 22.04 -14.80
N VAL A 446 -24.97 21.21 -15.61
CA VAL A 446 -23.61 21.46 -16.04
C VAL A 446 -23.51 22.65 -17.01
N ASN A 447 -22.37 23.35 -16.99
CA ASN A 447 -22.15 24.49 -17.84
C ASN A 447 -22.02 24.10 -19.34
N PRO A 448 -22.91 24.55 -20.24
CA PRO A 448 -22.89 24.19 -21.65
C PRO A 448 -21.90 25.01 -22.50
N PHE A 449 -21.21 26.00 -21.91
CA PHE A 449 -20.31 26.92 -22.59
C PHE A 449 -18.82 26.61 -22.30
N VAL A 450 -18.53 25.48 -21.64
CA VAL A 450 -17.15 25.06 -21.39
C VAL A 450 -16.45 24.80 -22.72
N LYS A 451 -15.27 25.37 -22.88
CA LYS A 451 -14.40 25.20 -24.06
C LYS A 451 -13.36 24.11 -23.83
N ASP A 452 -13.19 23.25 -24.81
CA ASP A 452 -12.08 22.31 -24.88
C ASP A 452 -10.78 22.99 -25.37
N ARG A 453 -9.69 22.20 -25.53
CA ARG A 453 -8.38 22.73 -25.98
C ARG A 453 -8.40 23.32 -27.41
N TRP A 454 -9.39 23.01 -28.21
CA TRP A 454 -9.57 23.55 -29.58
C TRP A 454 -10.58 24.70 -29.60
N SER A 455 -11.03 25.17 -28.43
CA SER A 455 -12.01 26.23 -28.24
C SER A 455 -13.44 25.85 -28.66
N SER A 456 -13.73 24.57 -28.85
CA SER A 456 -15.06 24.04 -29.14
C SER A 456 -15.87 23.87 -27.87
N ILE A 457 -17.17 24.14 -27.95
CA ILE A 457 -18.16 23.85 -26.90
C ILE A 457 -18.97 22.58 -27.27
N PRO A 458 -19.69 21.94 -26.34
CA PRO A 458 -20.47 20.72 -26.63
C PRO A 458 -21.44 20.87 -27.84
N LEU A 459 -21.98 22.05 -28.07
CA LEU A 459 -22.85 22.31 -29.22
C LEU A 459 -22.08 22.21 -30.55
N ASP A 460 -20.83 22.65 -30.59
CA ASP A 460 -19.98 22.55 -31.80
C ASP A 460 -19.71 21.08 -32.15
N ASP A 461 -19.49 20.23 -31.15
CA ASP A 461 -19.35 18.77 -31.36
C ASP A 461 -20.65 18.17 -31.94
N ALA A 462 -21.81 18.49 -31.36
CA ALA A 462 -23.08 17.98 -31.87
C ALA A 462 -23.34 18.41 -33.32
N LEU A 463 -22.99 19.63 -33.69
CA LEU A 463 -23.11 20.13 -35.06
C LEU A 463 -22.12 19.43 -35.98
N GLN A 464 -20.85 19.29 -35.56
CA GLN A 464 -19.81 18.65 -36.34
C GLN A 464 -20.14 17.20 -36.70
N PHE A 465 -20.70 16.44 -35.74
CA PHE A 465 -21.03 15.03 -35.93
C PHE A 465 -22.48 14.80 -36.38
N GLY A 466 -23.29 15.87 -36.61
CA GLY A 466 -24.59 15.79 -37.24
C GLY A 466 -25.74 15.32 -36.34
N HIS A 467 -25.60 15.48 -35.03
CA HIS A 467 -26.58 14.98 -34.06
C HIS A 467 -27.73 16.00 -33.79
N GLY A 468 -28.62 16.22 -34.75
CA GLY A 468 -29.67 17.25 -34.70
C GLY A 468 -30.55 17.25 -33.47
N ALA A 469 -30.86 16.07 -32.91
CA ALA A 469 -31.67 15.97 -31.67
C ALA A 469 -30.88 16.54 -30.45
N VAL A 470 -29.57 16.32 -30.37
CA VAL A 470 -28.69 16.86 -29.34
C VAL A 470 -28.54 18.38 -29.52
N VAL A 471 -28.37 18.84 -30.77
CA VAL A 471 -28.30 20.27 -31.11
C VAL A 471 -29.51 21.01 -30.54
N ASN A 472 -30.71 20.52 -30.78
CA ASN A 472 -31.92 21.17 -30.27
C ASN A 472 -31.96 21.27 -28.75
N VAL A 473 -31.60 20.16 -28.03
CA VAL A 473 -31.54 20.16 -26.55
C VAL A 473 -30.51 21.15 -26.02
N LEU A 474 -29.31 21.20 -26.62
CA LEU A 474 -28.25 22.10 -26.16
C LEU A 474 -28.60 23.57 -26.45
N GLN A 475 -29.20 23.87 -27.59
CA GLN A 475 -29.66 25.24 -27.92
C GLN A 475 -30.75 25.73 -26.95
N GLU A 476 -31.74 24.91 -26.69
CA GLU A 476 -32.79 25.22 -25.68
C GLU A 476 -32.19 25.47 -24.31
N TYR A 477 -31.27 24.62 -23.88
CA TYR A 477 -30.64 24.76 -22.59
C TYR A 477 -29.71 26.00 -22.48
N GLN A 478 -28.96 26.31 -23.55
CA GLN A 478 -28.09 27.50 -23.58
C GLN A 478 -28.90 28.80 -23.51
N VAL A 479 -30.08 28.87 -24.16
CA VAL A 479 -30.99 30.01 -24.07
C VAL A 479 -31.49 30.17 -22.64
N ALA A 480 -31.95 29.06 -22.03
CA ALA A 480 -32.42 29.10 -20.64
C ALA A 480 -31.32 29.57 -19.63
N CYS A 481 -30.05 29.14 -19.82
CA CYS A 481 -28.93 29.61 -18.99
C CYS A 481 -28.67 31.11 -19.15
N GLN A 482 -28.76 31.64 -20.38
CA GLN A 482 -28.52 33.06 -20.66
C GLN A 482 -29.65 33.94 -20.12
N GLU A 483 -30.89 33.45 -20.08
CA GLU A 483 -32.00 34.17 -19.48
C GLU A 483 -31.92 34.22 -17.95
N GLN A 484 -31.42 33.15 -17.29
CA GLN A 484 -31.19 33.14 -15.84
C GLN A 484 -30.13 34.16 -15.41
N ASP A 485 -29.07 34.34 -16.20
CA ASP A 485 -28.01 35.35 -15.92
C ASP A 485 -28.49 36.82 -16.13
N ARG A 486 -29.65 37.02 -16.76
CA ARG A 486 -30.20 38.35 -16.99
C ARG A 486 -31.22 38.82 -15.94
N LEU A 487 -31.61 37.97 -15.00
CA LEU A 487 -32.46 38.34 -13.88
C LEU A 487 -31.69 39.11 -12.84
N PRO A 488 -32.12 40.32 -12.39
CA PRO A 488 -31.43 41.09 -11.38
C PRO A 488 -31.44 40.33 -10.06
N VAL A 489 -30.27 40.29 -9.40
CA VAL A 489 -30.11 39.75 -8.07
C VAL A 489 -31.14 40.41 -7.15
N ALA A 490 -32.13 39.66 -6.70
CA ALA A 490 -33.11 40.14 -5.71
C ALA A 490 -32.32 40.55 -4.44
N GLU A 491 -32.58 41.76 -3.96
CA GLU A 491 -31.97 42.33 -2.75
C GLU A 491 -32.02 41.33 -1.60
N ILE A 492 -30.85 41.11 -1.01
CA ILE A 492 -30.70 40.30 0.21
C ILE A 492 -31.42 41.04 1.34
N ILE A 493 -32.58 40.51 1.75
CA ILE A 493 -33.27 40.99 2.94
C ILE A 493 -32.38 40.72 4.15
N PRO A 494 -32.00 41.74 4.97
CA PRO A 494 -31.14 41.48 6.12
C PRO A 494 -31.84 40.60 7.15
N ILE A 495 -31.16 39.56 7.59
CA ILE A 495 -31.61 38.70 8.69
C ILE A 495 -31.61 39.53 9.97
N PRO A 496 -32.71 39.59 10.75
CA PRO A 496 -32.75 40.31 12.02
C PRO A 496 -31.80 39.64 13.04
N PRO A 497 -31.24 40.44 13.99
CA PRO A 497 -30.24 39.97 14.94
C PRO A 497 -30.82 38.92 15.88
N LYS A 498 -30.00 37.88 16.18
CA LYS A 498 -30.31 36.85 17.17
C LYS A 498 -30.62 37.44 18.51
N LEU A 499 -31.74 37.06 19.09
CA LEU A 499 -32.08 37.29 20.49
C LEU A 499 -31.06 36.54 21.39
N GLU A 500 -30.58 37.31 22.39
CA GLU A 500 -29.65 36.87 23.41
C GLU A 500 -30.23 35.76 24.30
N THR A 501 -29.34 34.95 24.74
CA THR A 501 -29.38 33.95 25.79
C THR A 501 -30.28 34.26 26.98
N VAL A 502 -31.08 33.27 27.37
CA VAL A 502 -31.57 33.14 28.76
C VAL A 502 -30.79 31.98 29.39
N GLU A 503 -29.88 32.35 30.28
CA GLU A 503 -29.34 31.48 31.32
C GLU A 503 -30.44 31.18 32.36
N GLY A 504 -30.47 29.94 32.84
CA GLY A 504 -30.96 29.64 34.15
C GLY A 504 -31.98 28.50 34.24
N MET A 505 -31.60 27.56 35.10
CA MET A 505 -32.38 26.55 35.83
C MET A 505 -32.67 25.20 35.15
N VAL A 506 -31.99 24.23 35.50
CA VAL A 506 -31.96 23.16 36.54
C VAL A 506 -31.04 22.06 36.01
#